data_8e9857e7848801a815eccda893b02536
#
_entry.id   8e9857e7848801a815eccda893b02536
#
_cell.length_a   1.000
_cell.length_b   1.000
_cell.length_c   1.000
_cell.angle_alpha   90.00
_cell.angle_beta   90.00
_cell.angle_gamma   90.00
#
_symmetry.space_group_name_H-M   'P 1'
#
loop_
_entity.id
_entity.type
_entity.pdbx_description
1 polymer ?
#
loop_
_entity_poly.entity_id
_entity_poly.type
_entity_poly.pdbx_seq_one_letter_code
_entity_poly.pdbx_strand_id
1 'polypeptide(L)'
;MGTEWDGEADVVVVGASVAGFCTAVNAAELGASTILLESADEVGGTGRKAAAWAWIPGNHLMQEKGIPDSREDAMAYLARFARPAMYDPEHPTLGLPAWEHELLEAFVDNGPAAMKTLVDIGALSVMHADDYPNYYSHHAIDKVPFGRVVIPQLPDGEPGDGIEFTRRMEAAARERGVDIRTSHPVEGVLTNEAGEVVGVTAADDRRFRARRGVVFCTGGFSHNDGLRDQYLSGLLVPGCSVPTNQGVLVDVSRRLGAPLIHMNAAFMSPIQYEWVLRGDPEIVGLFQTPGDSMIIVNKHGRRIGNEKTSYNDRSIPHLTFDVERAEYGNLLSFALWDERTNTTWAGAPYGFVPAADGDRSLVVEGATLEALADALDARLESLGSRNRGIRLEPGFLTGLAEQIARFNAMAIAGVDEDFRRGDAAIDRFFHGERIDNPYPNPTMHPMSGSGPYYASIIAPSAIETKGGPRATPGGGILGPDDEPIPGLYGVGNCVASATGQAYLSGGITFGPYITFGLLAARAVVAAPVKEVRATELA
;
A
#
# COMPACT_ATOMS: atom_id res chain seq x y z
N MET A 1 -32.76 -26.38 18.23
CA MET A 1 -31.90 -27.07 17.25
C MET A 1 -30.48 -26.70 17.61
N GLY A 2 -29.58 -27.64 17.82
CA GLY A 2 -28.19 -27.31 18.11
C GLY A 2 -27.58 -26.57 16.92
N THR A 3 -26.77 -25.57 17.16
CA THR A 3 -26.06 -24.82 16.11
C THR A 3 -25.06 -25.78 15.47
N GLU A 4 -25.31 -26.18 14.23
CA GLU A 4 -24.37 -26.99 13.46
C GLU A 4 -23.26 -26.06 12.95
N TRP A 5 -22.01 -26.39 13.23
CA TRP A 5 -20.85 -25.67 12.78
C TRP A 5 -20.28 -26.36 11.55
N ASP A 6 -20.00 -25.60 10.47
CA ASP A 6 -19.34 -26.09 9.27
C ASP A 6 -17.82 -26.31 9.47
N GLY A 7 -17.30 -25.79 10.57
CA GLY A 7 -15.92 -25.99 11.02
C GLY A 7 -15.67 -25.40 12.39
N GLU A 8 -14.72 -25.99 13.12
CA GLU A 8 -14.31 -25.56 14.44
C GLU A 8 -12.79 -25.63 14.59
N ALA A 9 -12.19 -24.57 15.14
CA ALA A 9 -10.77 -24.51 15.45
C ALA A 9 -10.52 -23.65 16.70
N ASP A 10 -9.28 -23.63 17.20
CA ASP A 10 -8.88 -22.69 18.25
C ASP A 10 -8.92 -21.25 17.71
N VAL A 11 -8.39 -21.06 16.49
CA VAL A 11 -8.27 -19.78 15.83
C VAL A 11 -8.93 -19.83 14.45
N VAL A 12 -9.78 -18.88 14.14
CA VAL A 12 -10.27 -18.64 12.78
C VAL A 12 -9.61 -17.37 12.25
N VAL A 13 -8.84 -17.48 11.19
CA VAL A 13 -8.22 -16.35 10.48
C VAL A 13 -9.06 -16.03 9.26
N VAL A 14 -9.42 -14.77 9.07
CA VAL A 14 -10.24 -14.29 7.96
C VAL A 14 -9.38 -13.48 6.99
N GLY A 15 -9.21 -13.98 5.77
CA GLY A 15 -8.38 -13.43 4.71
C GLY A 15 -7.00 -14.11 4.62
N ALA A 16 -6.77 -14.86 3.54
CA ALA A 16 -5.47 -15.51 3.23
C ALA A 16 -4.49 -14.51 2.59
N SER A 17 -4.32 -13.36 3.23
CA SER A 17 -3.37 -12.30 2.87
C SER A 17 -2.00 -12.52 3.52
N VAL A 18 -1.05 -11.59 3.31
CA VAL A 18 0.25 -11.60 4.00
C VAL A 18 0.06 -11.68 5.52
N ALA A 19 -0.77 -10.81 6.10
CA ALA A 19 -1.07 -10.80 7.53
C ALA A 19 -1.75 -12.10 7.98
N GLY A 20 -2.69 -12.62 7.16
CA GLY A 20 -3.42 -13.84 7.45
C GLY A 20 -2.52 -15.06 7.49
N PHE A 21 -1.65 -15.23 6.51
CA PHE A 21 -0.67 -16.31 6.51
C PHE A 21 0.33 -16.20 7.67
N CYS A 22 0.84 -14.99 7.95
CA CYS A 22 1.74 -14.79 9.10
C CYS A 22 1.06 -15.15 10.42
N THR A 23 -0.22 -14.79 10.58
CA THR A 23 -1.00 -15.15 11.76
C THR A 23 -1.25 -16.67 11.82
N ALA A 24 -1.73 -17.28 10.73
CA ALA A 24 -2.11 -18.69 10.70
C ALA A 24 -0.92 -19.63 10.89
N VAL A 25 0.21 -19.36 10.21
CA VAL A 25 1.44 -20.16 10.34
C VAL A 25 1.97 -20.09 11.78
N ASN A 26 2.05 -18.88 12.36
CA ASN A 26 2.53 -18.73 13.73
C ASN A 26 1.55 -19.32 14.77
N ALA A 27 0.24 -19.22 14.57
CA ALA A 27 -0.74 -19.83 15.48
C ALA A 27 -0.63 -21.37 15.47
N ALA A 28 -0.49 -21.96 14.28
CA ALA A 28 -0.29 -23.41 14.14
C ALA A 28 1.05 -23.86 14.71
N GLU A 29 2.13 -23.10 14.53
CA GLU A 29 3.45 -23.36 15.13
C GLU A 29 3.39 -23.35 16.67
N LEU A 30 2.52 -22.51 17.25
CA LEU A 30 2.23 -22.47 18.68
C LEU A 30 1.27 -23.58 19.15
N GLY A 31 0.86 -24.49 18.27
CA GLY A 31 0.04 -25.67 18.58
C GLY A 31 -1.48 -25.44 18.54
N ALA A 32 -1.96 -24.29 18.05
CA ALA A 32 -3.38 -24.05 17.90
C ALA A 32 -3.93 -24.67 16.60
N SER A 33 -5.07 -25.35 16.67
CA SER A 33 -5.82 -25.69 15.46
C SER A 33 -6.31 -24.39 14.78
N THR A 34 -6.12 -24.30 13.46
CA THR A 34 -6.37 -23.05 12.73
C THR A 34 -7.14 -23.31 11.44
N ILE A 35 -8.22 -22.55 11.23
CA ILE A 35 -8.93 -22.43 9.95
C ILE A 35 -8.58 -21.08 9.35
N LEU A 36 -8.22 -21.04 8.05
CA LEU A 36 -7.97 -19.83 7.27
C LEU A 36 -9.01 -19.72 6.16
N LEU A 37 -9.88 -18.72 6.26
CA LEU A 37 -10.97 -18.47 5.30
C LEU A 37 -10.56 -17.37 4.32
N GLU A 38 -10.72 -17.61 3.03
CA GLU A 38 -10.46 -16.66 1.95
C GLU A 38 -11.73 -16.45 1.10
N SER A 39 -12.03 -15.20 0.77
CA SER A 39 -13.20 -14.84 -0.03
C SER A 39 -13.04 -15.19 -1.51
N ALA A 40 -11.83 -15.03 -2.06
CA ALA A 40 -11.52 -15.39 -3.44
C ALA A 40 -11.33 -16.91 -3.62
N ASP A 41 -11.24 -17.35 -4.85
CA ASP A 41 -10.87 -18.73 -5.21
C ASP A 41 -9.35 -18.98 -5.12
N GLU A 42 -8.56 -17.90 -5.07
CA GLU A 42 -7.11 -17.92 -4.89
C GLU A 42 -6.68 -17.22 -3.60
N VAL A 43 -5.57 -17.66 -3.00
CA VAL A 43 -4.97 -17.07 -1.80
C VAL A 43 -3.96 -15.99 -2.15
N GLY A 44 -3.62 -15.14 -1.15
CA GLY A 44 -2.55 -14.13 -1.22
C GLY A 44 -3.06 -12.69 -1.33
N GLY A 45 -4.27 -12.49 -1.87
CA GLY A 45 -4.88 -11.18 -2.01
C GLY A 45 -3.95 -10.16 -2.70
N THR A 46 -3.96 -8.91 -2.26
CA THR A 46 -3.08 -7.85 -2.80
C THR A 46 -1.59 -8.18 -2.63
N GLY A 47 -1.23 -8.95 -1.59
CA GLY A 47 0.16 -9.35 -1.34
C GLY A 47 0.78 -10.15 -2.47
N ARG A 48 0.00 -10.98 -3.16
CA ARG A 48 0.45 -11.78 -4.31
C ARG A 48 0.86 -10.93 -5.51
N LYS A 49 0.26 -9.74 -5.68
CA LYS A 49 0.56 -8.77 -6.75
C LYS A 49 1.71 -7.83 -6.40
N ALA A 50 2.21 -7.86 -5.17
CA ALA A 50 3.23 -6.95 -4.67
C ALA A 50 4.65 -7.48 -4.93
N ALA A 51 5.65 -6.60 -4.80
CA ALA A 51 7.06 -7.01 -4.78
C ALA A 51 7.44 -7.79 -3.51
N ALA A 52 6.55 -7.87 -2.52
CA ALA A 52 6.72 -8.55 -1.22
C ALA A 52 7.93 -8.10 -0.41
N TRP A 53 8.36 -6.86 -0.59
CA TRP A 53 9.41 -6.28 0.22
C TRP A 53 8.89 -6.01 1.64
N ALA A 54 9.73 -6.27 2.63
CA ALA A 54 9.44 -6.02 4.04
C ALA A 54 10.47 -5.04 4.61
N TRP A 55 10.02 -3.83 4.97
CA TRP A 55 10.84 -2.83 5.64
C TRP A 55 10.82 -3.10 7.14
N ILE A 56 11.98 -3.44 7.72
CA ILE A 56 12.14 -3.83 9.12
C ILE A 56 13.42 -3.23 9.65
N PRO A 57 13.35 -2.23 10.56
CA PRO A 57 14.52 -1.68 11.22
C PRO A 57 15.27 -2.76 12.00
N GLY A 58 16.60 -2.70 11.97
CA GLY A 58 17.44 -3.62 12.73
C GLY A 58 17.25 -5.10 12.39
N ASN A 59 16.78 -5.44 11.16
CA ASN A 59 16.54 -6.83 10.76
C ASN A 59 17.80 -7.69 10.88
N HIS A 60 17.62 -9.02 10.95
CA HIS A 60 18.71 -9.97 11.18
C HIS A 60 19.81 -9.91 10.12
N LEU A 61 19.48 -9.59 8.86
CA LEU A 61 20.47 -9.46 7.78
C LEU A 61 21.36 -8.21 7.95
N MET A 62 20.78 -7.11 8.48
CA MET A 62 21.58 -5.94 8.89
C MET A 62 22.54 -6.30 10.03
N GLN A 63 22.05 -7.04 11.04
CA GLN A 63 22.85 -7.48 12.17
C GLN A 63 24.02 -8.38 11.72
N GLU A 64 23.77 -9.35 10.83
CA GLU A 64 24.77 -10.23 10.24
C GLU A 64 25.86 -9.47 9.46
N LYS A 65 25.48 -8.38 8.80
CA LYS A 65 26.38 -7.48 8.05
C LYS A 65 27.04 -6.41 8.92
N GLY A 66 26.68 -6.30 10.21
CA GLY A 66 27.19 -5.29 11.11
C GLY A 66 26.73 -3.86 10.77
N ILE A 67 25.58 -3.72 10.12
CA ILE A 67 24.95 -2.43 9.81
C ILE A 67 24.19 -1.96 11.05
N PRO A 68 24.61 -0.83 11.70
CA PRO A 68 23.95 -0.36 12.89
C PRO A 68 22.60 0.29 12.54
N ASP A 69 21.58 -0.01 13.33
CA ASP A 69 20.25 0.63 13.25
C ASP A 69 19.68 0.70 14.67
N SER A 70 19.80 1.85 15.32
CA SER A 70 19.33 2.00 16.69
C SER A 70 17.81 2.07 16.75
N ARG A 71 17.24 1.58 17.87
CA ARG A 71 15.81 1.70 18.16
C ARG A 71 15.35 3.15 18.12
N GLU A 72 16.16 4.04 18.72
CA GLU A 72 15.87 5.47 18.81
C GLU A 72 15.81 6.12 17.43
N ASP A 73 16.76 5.83 16.53
CA ASP A 73 16.78 6.36 15.17
C ASP A 73 15.60 5.85 14.35
N ALA A 74 15.26 4.56 14.48
CA ALA A 74 14.10 3.96 13.82
C ALA A 74 12.78 4.60 14.29
N MET A 75 12.60 4.76 15.61
CA MET A 75 11.43 5.40 16.20
C MET A 75 11.31 6.88 15.78
N ALA A 76 12.41 7.63 15.80
CA ALA A 76 12.42 9.03 15.38
C ALA A 76 12.04 9.18 13.90
N TYR A 77 12.57 8.32 13.03
CA TYR A 77 12.22 8.29 11.60
C TYR A 77 10.74 8.00 11.40
N LEU A 78 10.23 6.94 12.02
CA LEU A 78 8.81 6.57 11.95
C LEU A 78 7.90 7.69 12.44
N ALA A 79 8.12 8.20 13.64
CA ALA A 79 7.28 9.22 14.28
C ALA A 79 7.28 10.53 13.49
N ARG A 80 8.45 10.99 13.03
CA ARG A 80 8.60 12.25 12.28
C ARG A 80 7.73 12.31 11.04
N PHE A 81 7.64 11.20 10.30
CA PHE A 81 6.89 11.18 9.05
C PHE A 81 5.45 10.68 9.22
N ALA A 82 5.18 9.83 10.22
CA ALA A 82 3.81 9.42 10.53
C ALA A 82 2.91 10.62 10.91
N ARG A 83 3.43 11.53 11.73
CA ARG A 83 2.71 12.70 12.25
C ARG A 83 3.57 13.96 12.23
N PRO A 84 3.95 14.49 11.06
CA PRO A 84 4.92 15.58 10.96
C PRO A 84 4.50 16.86 11.71
N ALA A 85 3.20 17.13 11.85
CA ALA A 85 2.67 18.28 12.57
C ALA A 85 2.65 18.10 14.11
N MET A 86 2.81 16.88 14.59
CA MET A 86 2.78 16.54 16.02
C MET A 86 4.16 16.15 16.57
N TYR A 87 5.10 15.81 15.68
CA TYR A 87 6.41 15.30 16.06
C TYR A 87 7.18 16.28 16.95
N ASP A 88 7.53 15.80 18.14
CA ASP A 88 8.36 16.51 19.12
C ASP A 88 9.41 15.53 19.68
N PRO A 89 10.70 15.71 19.34
CA PRO A 89 11.77 14.80 19.76
C PRO A 89 11.99 14.77 21.27
N GLU A 90 11.57 15.82 22.00
CA GLU A 90 11.73 15.90 23.46
C GLU A 90 10.53 15.29 24.22
N HIS A 91 9.43 14.99 23.52
CA HIS A 91 8.26 14.39 24.15
C HIS A 91 8.46 12.87 24.36
N PRO A 92 8.04 12.28 25.49
CA PRO A 92 8.20 10.84 25.76
C PRO A 92 7.63 9.90 24.68
N THR A 93 6.55 10.32 23.99
CA THR A 93 5.96 9.58 22.87
C THR A 93 6.30 10.19 21.51
N LEU A 94 7.39 10.97 21.42
CA LEU A 94 7.79 11.69 20.22
C LEU A 94 6.66 12.59 19.65
N GLY A 95 5.73 13.05 20.51
CA GLY A 95 4.56 13.86 20.16
C GLY A 95 3.38 13.06 19.60
N LEU A 96 3.49 11.75 19.47
CA LEU A 96 2.41 10.90 18.97
C LEU A 96 1.35 10.62 20.03
N PRO A 97 0.10 10.31 19.64
CA PRO A 97 -0.86 9.65 20.55
C PRO A 97 -0.25 8.37 21.13
N ALA A 98 -0.51 8.10 22.40
CA ALA A 98 0.09 6.99 23.13
C ALA A 98 -0.07 5.64 22.41
N TRP A 99 -1.26 5.34 21.90
CA TRP A 99 -1.54 4.10 21.17
C TRP A 99 -0.77 3.96 19.85
N GLU A 100 -0.53 5.07 19.12
CA GLU A 100 0.30 5.03 17.89
C GLU A 100 1.76 4.77 18.24
N HIS A 101 2.26 5.45 19.28
CA HIS A 101 3.62 5.25 19.76
C HIS A 101 3.83 3.79 20.21
N GLU A 102 2.90 3.22 20.97
CA GLU A 102 2.94 1.82 21.42
C GLU A 102 2.97 0.82 20.24
N LEU A 103 2.19 1.07 19.19
CA LEU A 103 2.25 0.24 17.98
C LEU A 103 3.59 0.36 17.25
N LEU A 104 4.15 1.57 17.15
CA LEU A 104 5.48 1.75 16.54
C LEU A 104 6.57 1.07 17.36
N GLU A 105 6.53 1.18 18.71
CA GLU A 105 7.44 0.45 19.60
C GLU A 105 7.32 -1.06 19.38
N ALA A 106 6.10 -1.59 19.39
CA ALA A 106 5.86 -3.01 19.17
C ALA A 106 6.40 -3.49 17.81
N PHE A 107 6.27 -2.67 16.77
CA PHE A 107 6.81 -2.96 15.45
C PHE A 107 8.34 -2.98 15.45
N VAL A 108 8.99 -1.93 15.98
CA VAL A 108 10.47 -1.82 16.00
C VAL A 108 11.08 -2.93 16.87
N ASP A 109 10.49 -3.18 18.04
CA ASP A 109 11.03 -4.13 19.01
C ASP A 109 10.85 -5.60 18.58
N ASN A 110 9.80 -5.92 17.80
CA ASN A 110 9.47 -7.30 17.44
C ASN A 110 9.68 -7.63 15.96
N GLY A 111 9.83 -6.64 15.07
CA GLY A 111 9.96 -6.85 13.63
C GLY A 111 11.12 -7.78 13.24
N PRO A 112 12.35 -7.54 13.74
CA PRO A 112 13.49 -8.42 13.46
C PRO A 112 13.25 -9.87 13.85
N ALA A 113 12.68 -10.10 15.05
CA ALA A 113 12.37 -11.43 15.55
C ALA A 113 11.22 -12.09 14.77
N ALA A 114 10.22 -11.32 14.35
CA ALA A 114 9.09 -11.85 13.58
C ALA A 114 9.53 -12.37 12.22
N MET A 115 10.35 -11.61 11.48
CA MET A 115 10.93 -12.06 10.22
C MET A 115 11.82 -13.29 10.43
N LYS A 116 12.72 -13.21 11.43
CA LYS A 116 13.62 -14.33 11.72
C LYS A 116 12.86 -15.60 12.11
N THR A 117 11.76 -15.50 12.83
CA THR A 117 10.92 -16.67 13.17
C THR A 117 10.44 -17.38 11.91
N LEU A 118 9.92 -16.65 10.90
CA LEU A 118 9.45 -17.27 9.65
C LEU A 118 10.59 -17.91 8.84
N VAL A 119 11.80 -17.35 8.91
CA VAL A 119 12.99 -17.96 8.30
C VAL A 119 13.42 -19.22 9.05
N ASP A 120 13.53 -19.16 10.38
CA ASP A 120 14.00 -20.27 11.22
C ASP A 120 13.09 -21.50 11.14
N ILE A 121 11.78 -21.30 11.01
CA ILE A 121 10.81 -22.41 10.83
C ILE A 121 10.68 -22.87 9.37
N GLY A 122 11.49 -22.31 8.46
CA GLY A 122 11.51 -22.68 7.04
C GLY A 122 10.32 -22.18 6.22
N ALA A 123 9.48 -21.31 6.78
CA ALA A 123 8.32 -20.77 6.07
C ALA A 123 8.73 -19.77 4.97
N LEU A 124 9.81 -19.02 5.17
CA LEU A 124 10.37 -18.08 4.18
C LEU A 124 11.86 -18.32 3.95
N SER A 125 12.33 -17.96 2.76
CA SER A 125 13.72 -17.66 2.45
C SER A 125 13.79 -16.22 2.02
N VAL A 126 14.76 -15.47 2.51
CA VAL A 126 14.84 -14.04 2.29
C VAL A 126 16.26 -13.60 1.96
N MET A 127 16.39 -12.47 1.27
CA MET A 127 17.66 -11.82 0.99
C MET A 127 17.57 -10.33 1.34
N HIS A 128 18.73 -9.69 1.48
CA HIS A 128 18.85 -8.29 1.85
C HIS A 128 18.87 -7.39 0.61
N ALA A 129 17.99 -6.39 0.56
CA ALA A 129 18.04 -5.30 -0.41
C ALA A 129 18.79 -4.12 0.25
N ASP A 130 20.13 -4.22 0.32
CA ASP A 130 20.98 -3.30 1.07
C ASP A 130 21.23 -1.96 0.35
N ASP A 131 20.92 -1.87 -0.94
CA ASP A 131 21.01 -0.66 -1.76
C ASP A 131 19.69 0.10 -1.91
N TYR A 132 18.59 -0.45 -1.37
CA TYR A 132 17.28 0.22 -1.47
C TYR A 132 17.14 1.36 -0.48
N PRO A 133 16.89 2.62 -0.97
CA PRO A 133 16.80 3.78 -0.10
C PRO A 133 15.45 3.91 0.60
N ASN A 134 15.46 4.43 1.83
CA ASN A 134 14.24 4.96 2.43
C ASN A 134 13.72 6.15 1.60
N TYR A 135 12.40 6.36 1.57
CA TYR A 135 11.80 7.42 0.75
C TYR A 135 12.19 8.82 1.19
N TYR A 136 12.50 8.98 2.47
CA TYR A 136 12.94 10.25 3.05
C TYR A 136 14.43 10.24 3.43
N SER A 137 15.25 9.43 2.77
CA SER A 137 16.69 9.28 3.01
C SER A 137 17.50 10.57 2.90
N HIS A 138 16.96 11.59 2.23
CA HIS A 138 17.57 12.93 2.12
C HIS A 138 17.33 13.82 3.35
N HIS A 139 16.52 13.39 4.32
CA HIS A 139 16.31 14.12 5.56
C HIS A 139 17.31 13.70 6.64
N ALA A 140 17.88 14.68 7.36
CA ALA A 140 18.91 14.45 8.37
C ALA A 140 18.47 13.56 9.56
N ILE A 141 17.16 13.36 9.73
CA ILE A 141 16.62 12.46 10.75
C ILE A 141 16.79 10.98 10.37
N ASP A 142 16.91 10.67 9.08
CA ASP A 142 17.20 9.31 8.64
C ASP A 142 18.70 9.03 8.82
N LYS A 143 19.03 8.31 9.87
CA LYS A 143 20.42 7.91 10.19
C LYS A 143 20.86 6.63 9.48
N VAL A 144 19.89 5.87 8.95
CA VAL A 144 20.10 4.60 8.25
C VAL A 144 19.33 4.62 6.94
N PRO A 145 19.82 5.37 5.93
CA PRO A 145 19.08 5.61 4.70
C PRO A 145 18.88 4.36 3.82
N PHE A 146 19.63 3.29 4.07
CA PHE A 146 19.62 2.02 3.32
C PHE A 146 19.64 0.82 4.26
N GLY A 147 19.21 -0.35 3.77
CA GLY A 147 19.43 -1.63 4.44
C GLY A 147 18.26 -2.16 5.25
N ARG A 148 17.17 -1.39 5.44
CA ARG A 148 16.03 -1.86 6.22
C ARG A 148 15.08 -2.80 5.44
N VAL A 149 15.33 -3.03 4.15
CA VAL A 149 14.45 -3.84 3.28
C VAL A 149 14.96 -5.26 3.15
N VAL A 150 14.06 -6.20 3.40
CA VAL A 150 14.22 -7.65 3.21
C VAL A 150 13.25 -8.11 2.15
N ILE A 151 13.68 -8.96 1.23
CA ILE A 151 12.86 -9.45 0.13
C ILE A 151 12.84 -10.98 0.09
N PRO A 152 11.77 -11.62 -0.41
CA PRO A 152 11.75 -13.07 -0.63
C PRO A 152 12.90 -13.47 -1.56
N GLN A 153 13.43 -14.69 -1.35
CA GLN A 153 14.48 -15.26 -2.19
C GLN A 153 13.98 -16.54 -2.85
N LEU A 154 14.17 -16.61 -4.16
CA LEU A 154 13.90 -17.81 -4.96
C LEU A 154 14.91 -18.94 -4.63
N PRO A 155 14.61 -20.20 -4.98
CA PRO A 155 15.53 -21.34 -4.75
C PRO A 155 16.89 -21.22 -5.45
N ASP A 156 16.97 -20.48 -6.56
CA ASP A 156 18.19 -20.20 -7.30
C ASP A 156 19.00 -19.03 -6.76
N GLY A 157 18.51 -18.36 -5.70
CA GLY A 157 19.15 -17.23 -5.06
C GLY A 157 18.71 -15.86 -5.55
N GLU A 158 17.91 -15.80 -6.61
CA GLU A 158 17.40 -14.55 -7.19
C GLU A 158 16.29 -13.92 -6.35
N PRO A 159 16.01 -12.62 -6.52
CA PRO A 159 14.88 -11.95 -5.88
C PRO A 159 13.54 -12.60 -6.22
N GLY A 160 12.74 -12.87 -5.20
CA GLY A 160 11.34 -13.28 -5.34
C GLY A 160 10.38 -12.09 -5.19
N ASP A 161 9.10 -12.39 -5.33
CA ASP A 161 7.99 -11.44 -5.29
C ASP A 161 6.83 -11.93 -4.39
N GLY A 162 5.66 -11.30 -4.53
CA GLY A 162 4.46 -11.67 -3.80
C GLY A 162 3.91 -13.05 -4.15
N ILE A 163 4.17 -13.55 -5.35
CA ILE A 163 3.79 -14.91 -5.76
C ILE A 163 4.62 -15.91 -4.97
N GLU A 164 5.95 -15.72 -4.93
CA GLU A 164 6.84 -16.60 -4.17
C GLU A 164 6.56 -16.53 -2.67
N PHE A 165 6.35 -15.33 -2.11
CA PHE A 165 5.95 -15.17 -0.72
C PHE A 165 4.68 -15.98 -0.41
N THR A 166 3.64 -15.81 -1.22
CA THR A 166 2.34 -16.48 -1.04
C THR A 166 2.49 -18.00 -1.14
N ARG A 167 3.20 -18.48 -2.17
CA ARG A 167 3.45 -19.91 -2.40
C ARG A 167 4.14 -20.58 -1.20
N ARG A 168 5.18 -19.92 -0.65
CA ARG A 168 5.92 -20.44 0.51
C ARG A 168 5.07 -20.44 1.77
N MET A 169 4.36 -19.35 2.03
CA MET A 169 3.52 -19.24 3.22
C MET A 169 2.33 -20.20 3.18
N GLU A 170 1.73 -20.42 2.01
CA GLU A 170 0.69 -21.43 1.83
C GLU A 170 1.22 -22.85 2.11
N ALA A 171 2.39 -23.19 1.55
CA ALA A 171 3.02 -24.48 1.81
C ALA A 171 3.31 -24.67 3.30
N ALA A 172 3.90 -23.68 3.96
CA ALA A 172 4.19 -23.71 5.39
C ALA A 172 2.93 -23.84 6.26
N ALA A 173 1.83 -23.18 5.88
CA ALA A 173 0.55 -23.30 6.55
C ALA A 173 -0.03 -24.72 6.43
N ARG A 174 -0.03 -25.28 5.21
CA ARG A 174 -0.52 -26.66 4.97
C ARG A 174 0.31 -27.71 5.69
N GLU A 175 1.64 -27.59 5.71
CA GLU A 175 2.53 -28.50 6.47
C GLU A 175 2.22 -28.51 7.98
N ARG A 176 1.72 -27.38 8.52
CA ARG A 176 1.33 -27.25 9.93
C ARG A 176 -0.13 -27.57 10.20
N GLY A 177 -0.84 -28.11 9.20
CA GLY A 177 -2.22 -28.55 9.35
C GLY A 177 -3.24 -27.41 9.40
N VAL A 178 -2.91 -26.20 8.90
CA VAL A 178 -3.90 -25.14 8.73
C VAL A 178 -4.93 -25.55 7.67
N ASP A 179 -6.22 -25.51 8.04
CA ASP A 179 -7.34 -25.77 7.13
C ASP A 179 -7.63 -24.51 6.31
N ILE A 180 -7.12 -24.45 5.08
CA ILE A 180 -7.28 -23.31 4.17
C ILE A 180 -8.51 -23.54 3.28
N ARG A 181 -9.49 -22.63 3.36
CA ARG A 181 -10.73 -22.67 2.59
C ARG A 181 -10.89 -21.40 1.77
N THR A 182 -10.80 -21.54 0.46
CA THR A 182 -11.10 -20.47 -0.52
C THR A 182 -12.59 -20.43 -0.85
N SER A 183 -13.05 -19.36 -1.49
CA SER A 183 -14.48 -19.12 -1.82
C SER A 183 -15.40 -19.16 -0.57
N HIS A 184 -14.89 -18.60 0.54
CA HIS A 184 -15.61 -18.49 1.81
C HIS A 184 -15.62 -17.03 2.30
N PRO A 185 -16.32 -16.10 1.60
CA PRO A 185 -16.42 -14.72 2.03
C PRO A 185 -17.14 -14.63 3.39
N VAL A 186 -16.44 -14.08 4.37
CA VAL A 186 -16.99 -13.82 5.71
C VAL A 186 -17.80 -12.54 5.68
N GLU A 187 -19.00 -12.57 6.27
CA GLU A 187 -19.98 -11.48 6.26
C GLU A 187 -20.18 -10.84 7.64
N GLY A 188 -19.80 -11.56 8.72
CA GLY A 188 -19.97 -11.08 10.06
C GLY A 188 -19.35 -11.97 11.13
N VAL A 189 -19.56 -11.58 12.37
CA VAL A 189 -19.12 -12.33 13.55
C VAL A 189 -20.31 -12.87 14.33
N LEU A 190 -20.09 -13.96 15.06
CA LEU A 190 -21.02 -14.54 15.99
C LEU A 190 -20.54 -14.23 17.41
N THR A 191 -21.45 -13.77 18.25
CA THR A 191 -21.18 -13.47 19.67
C THR A 191 -22.01 -14.37 20.59
N ASN A 192 -21.47 -14.67 21.77
CA ASN A 192 -22.22 -15.32 22.85
C ASN A 192 -23.01 -14.28 23.69
N GLU A 193 -23.76 -14.75 24.71
CA GLU A 193 -24.53 -13.86 25.58
C GLU A 193 -23.69 -12.85 26.38
N ALA A 194 -22.39 -13.13 26.54
CA ALA A 194 -21.46 -12.20 27.21
C ALA A 194 -20.89 -11.14 26.23
N GLY A 195 -21.27 -11.18 24.94
CA GLY A 195 -20.76 -10.27 23.91
C GLY A 195 -19.37 -10.66 23.38
N GLU A 196 -18.84 -11.83 23.75
CA GLU A 196 -17.56 -12.30 23.26
C GLU A 196 -17.71 -12.88 21.85
N VAL A 197 -16.76 -12.58 20.95
CA VAL A 197 -16.73 -13.16 19.62
C VAL A 197 -16.28 -14.63 19.70
N VAL A 198 -17.13 -15.53 19.19
CA VAL A 198 -16.97 -16.99 19.26
C VAL A 198 -16.93 -17.66 17.88
N GLY A 199 -17.06 -16.89 16.81
CA GLY A 199 -17.01 -17.41 15.44
C GLY A 199 -17.37 -16.37 14.40
N VAL A 200 -17.52 -16.83 13.17
CA VAL A 200 -17.91 -16.02 12.01
C VAL A 200 -19.04 -16.67 11.22
N THR A 201 -19.80 -15.81 10.52
CA THR A 201 -20.70 -16.22 9.44
C THR A 201 -20.04 -15.96 8.10
N ALA A 202 -20.13 -16.92 7.19
CA ALA A 202 -19.71 -16.77 5.81
C ALA A 202 -20.94 -16.91 4.88
N ALA A 203 -20.77 -16.67 3.59
CA ALA A 203 -21.83 -16.84 2.60
C ALA A 203 -22.50 -18.22 2.71
N ASP A 204 -23.76 -18.29 2.28
CA ASP A 204 -24.62 -19.49 2.37
C ASP A 204 -24.89 -19.92 3.81
N ASP A 205 -24.94 -18.96 4.75
CA ASP A 205 -25.19 -19.16 6.18
C ASP A 205 -24.21 -20.12 6.87
N ARG A 206 -23.04 -20.37 6.28
CA ARG A 206 -21.99 -21.21 6.88
C ARG A 206 -21.42 -20.55 8.13
N ARG A 207 -21.13 -21.39 9.14
CA ARG A 207 -20.68 -20.92 10.47
C ARG A 207 -19.40 -21.62 10.87
N PHE A 208 -18.41 -20.84 11.28
CA PHE A 208 -17.11 -21.35 11.74
C PHE A 208 -16.87 -20.90 13.18
N ARG A 209 -16.67 -21.87 14.06
CA ARG A 209 -16.39 -21.64 15.48
C ARG A 209 -14.91 -21.36 15.71
N ALA A 210 -14.62 -20.29 16.45
CA ALA A 210 -13.30 -19.97 16.97
C ALA A 210 -13.31 -20.11 18.49
N ARG A 211 -12.66 -21.16 19.01
CA ARG A 211 -12.65 -21.42 20.45
C ARG A 211 -11.92 -20.34 21.24
N ARG A 212 -10.90 -19.70 20.66
CA ARG A 212 -10.08 -18.65 21.31
C ARG A 212 -10.28 -17.29 20.68
N GLY A 213 -10.44 -17.19 19.38
CA GLY A 213 -10.72 -15.92 18.72
C GLY A 213 -10.67 -15.96 17.22
N VAL A 214 -11.18 -14.89 16.63
CA VAL A 214 -11.20 -14.59 15.20
C VAL A 214 -10.22 -13.49 14.92
N VAL A 215 -9.33 -13.67 13.93
CA VAL A 215 -8.35 -12.68 13.50
C VAL A 215 -8.65 -12.24 12.08
N PHE A 216 -9.08 -10.99 11.90
CA PHE A 216 -9.33 -10.41 10.59
C PHE A 216 -8.02 -9.92 9.95
N CYS A 217 -7.79 -10.34 8.70
CA CYS A 217 -6.63 -9.99 7.88
C CYS A 217 -7.08 -9.64 6.45
N THR A 218 -8.21 -8.93 6.34
CA THR A 218 -9.03 -8.81 5.13
C THR A 218 -8.69 -7.63 4.24
N GLY A 219 -7.55 -6.96 4.45
CA GLY A 219 -7.25 -5.70 3.77
C GLY A 219 -8.20 -4.58 4.19
N GLY A 220 -8.12 -3.44 3.51
CA GLY A 220 -8.96 -2.29 3.80
C GLY A 220 -10.26 -2.26 2.99
N PHE A 221 -10.66 -1.04 2.58
CA PHE A 221 -11.92 -0.80 1.86
C PHE A 221 -11.72 -0.07 0.52
N SER A 222 -10.56 -0.23 -0.10
CA SER A 222 -10.18 0.49 -1.33
C SER A 222 -11.10 0.21 -2.53
N HIS A 223 -11.81 -0.91 -2.56
CA HIS A 223 -12.77 -1.26 -3.60
C HIS A 223 -14.25 -1.10 -3.19
N ASN A 224 -14.52 -0.55 -2.01
CA ASN A 224 -15.89 -0.22 -1.59
C ASN A 224 -16.19 1.24 -1.94
N ASP A 225 -17.01 1.47 -2.96
CA ASP A 225 -17.35 2.81 -3.47
C ASP A 225 -17.97 3.69 -2.37
N GLY A 226 -18.92 3.15 -1.60
CA GLY A 226 -19.58 3.89 -0.54
C GLY A 226 -18.64 4.33 0.59
N LEU A 227 -17.71 3.45 0.99
CA LEU A 227 -16.71 3.80 2.01
C LEU A 227 -15.68 4.80 1.47
N ARG A 228 -15.25 4.66 0.19
CA ARG A 228 -14.37 5.65 -0.43
C ARG A 228 -15.03 7.03 -0.53
N ASP A 229 -16.27 7.09 -0.98
CA ASP A 229 -17.01 8.36 -1.06
C ASP A 229 -17.17 8.99 0.32
N GLN A 230 -17.53 8.20 1.31
CA GLN A 230 -17.73 8.69 2.68
C GLN A 230 -16.45 9.17 3.35
N TYR A 231 -15.36 8.42 3.23
CA TYR A 231 -14.15 8.65 4.02
C TYR A 231 -12.98 9.28 3.25
N LEU A 232 -12.87 8.99 1.95
CA LEU A 232 -11.81 9.53 1.08
C LEU A 232 -12.33 10.64 0.15
N SER A 233 -13.53 11.18 0.44
CA SER A 233 -14.17 12.29 -0.29
C SER A 233 -14.30 12.02 -1.81
N GLY A 234 -14.35 10.76 -2.23
CA GLY A 234 -14.41 10.37 -3.64
C GLY A 234 -13.20 10.81 -4.48
N LEU A 235 -12.11 11.30 -3.85
CA LEU A 235 -10.95 11.81 -4.58
C LEU A 235 -10.05 10.70 -5.13
N LEU A 236 -9.88 9.62 -4.37
CA LEU A 236 -9.06 8.47 -4.77
C LEU A 236 -9.89 7.45 -5.55
N VAL A 237 -9.35 6.99 -6.67
CA VAL A 237 -9.91 5.83 -7.38
C VAL A 237 -9.40 4.52 -6.75
N PRO A 238 -10.04 3.36 -7.00
CA PRO A 238 -9.45 2.08 -6.59
C PRO A 238 -8.10 1.88 -7.29
N GLY A 239 -7.13 1.35 -6.54
CA GLY A 239 -5.77 1.11 -7.03
C GLY A 239 -5.54 -0.33 -7.47
N CYS A 240 -4.31 -0.80 -7.22
CA CYS A 240 -3.86 -2.13 -7.62
C CYS A 240 -4.23 -3.25 -6.64
N SER A 241 -4.94 -2.95 -5.55
CA SER A 241 -5.44 -3.97 -4.63
C SER A 241 -6.52 -4.85 -5.26
N VAL A 242 -6.78 -6.00 -4.63
CA VAL A 242 -7.79 -6.93 -5.13
C VAL A 242 -9.21 -6.44 -4.88
N PRO A 243 -10.17 -6.72 -5.79
CA PRO A 243 -11.56 -6.25 -5.66
C PRO A 243 -12.31 -6.74 -4.40
N THR A 244 -11.79 -7.76 -3.73
CA THR A 244 -12.34 -8.30 -2.47
C THR A 244 -12.06 -7.43 -1.25
N ASN A 245 -11.26 -6.35 -1.37
CA ASN A 245 -11.00 -5.39 -0.29
C ASN A 245 -12.20 -4.44 -0.11
N GLN A 246 -13.24 -4.95 0.55
CA GLN A 246 -14.55 -4.30 0.71
C GLN A 246 -14.80 -3.72 2.11
N GLY A 247 -13.86 -3.90 3.08
CA GLY A 247 -13.98 -3.32 4.41
C GLY A 247 -14.87 -4.10 5.37
N VAL A 248 -14.90 -5.42 5.29
CA VAL A 248 -15.75 -6.25 6.18
C VAL A 248 -15.52 -5.97 7.66
N LEU A 249 -14.27 -5.75 8.10
CA LEU A 249 -14.00 -5.42 9.51
C LEU A 249 -14.51 -4.02 9.90
N VAL A 250 -14.62 -3.09 8.97
CA VAL A 250 -15.27 -1.78 9.22
C VAL A 250 -16.73 -1.97 9.60
N ASP A 251 -17.45 -2.83 8.88
CA ASP A 251 -18.87 -3.11 9.17
C ASP A 251 -19.05 -3.89 10.46
N VAL A 252 -18.20 -4.89 10.73
CA VAL A 252 -18.18 -5.61 12.01
C VAL A 252 -17.93 -4.64 13.17
N SER A 253 -16.92 -3.76 13.03
CA SER A 253 -16.56 -2.78 14.04
C SER A 253 -17.70 -1.80 14.36
N ARG A 254 -18.39 -1.32 13.33
CA ARG A 254 -19.56 -0.43 13.49
C ARG A 254 -20.68 -1.11 14.30
N ARG A 255 -20.97 -2.39 14.01
CA ARG A 255 -21.99 -3.16 14.72
C ARG A 255 -21.65 -3.39 16.20
N LEU A 256 -20.36 -3.53 16.51
CA LEU A 256 -19.85 -3.73 17.86
C LEU A 256 -19.49 -2.42 18.59
N GLY A 257 -19.67 -1.26 17.93
CA GLY A 257 -19.39 0.05 18.51
C GLY A 257 -17.90 0.40 18.62
N ALA A 258 -17.02 -0.36 17.98
CA ALA A 258 -15.58 -0.09 17.99
C ALA A 258 -15.26 1.22 17.22
N PRO A 259 -14.45 2.13 17.81
CA PRO A 259 -14.09 3.40 17.17
C PRO A 259 -13.24 3.17 15.90
N LEU A 260 -13.63 3.85 14.81
CA LEU A 260 -12.90 3.85 13.54
C LEU A 260 -12.03 5.10 13.45
N ILE A 261 -10.75 4.94 13.13
CA ILE A 261 -9.78 6.03 13.01
C ILE A 261 -8.95 5.89 11.73
N HIS A 262 -8.29 6.98 11.33
CA HIS A 262 -7.53 7.08 10.08
C HIS A 262 -8.33 6.78 8.80
N MET A 263 -9.65 6.83 8.86
CA MET A 263 -10.53 6.47 7.74
C MET A 263 -10.31 7.34 6.50
N ASN A 264 -9.75 8.54 6.66
CA ASN A 264 -9.42 9.48 5.59
C ASN A 264 -8.01 9.29 5.00
N ALA A 265 -7.29 8.24 5.40
CA ALA A 265 -5.92 7.99 4.97
C ALA A 265 -5.82 6.73 4.09
N ALA A 266 -4.91 6.77 3.11
CA ALA A 266 -4.60 5.64 2.24
C ALA A 266 -3.08 5.59 1.95
N PHE A 267 -2.60 4.40 1.63
CA PHE A 267 -1.38 4.21 0.86
C PHE A 267 -1.71 4.48 -0.59
N MET A 268 -1.01 5.40 -1.24
CA MET A 268 -1.40 5.92 -2.55
C MET A 268 -0.35 5.62 -3.63
N SER A 269 -0.82 5.52 -4.87
CA SER A 269 0.01 5.58 -6.07
C SER A 269 -0.76 6.29 -7.18
N PRO A 270 -0.13 7.10 -8.02
CA PRO A 270 -0.75 7.46 -9.29
C PRO A 270 -1.02 6.20 -10.12
N ILE A 271 -2.06 6.26 -10.95
CA ILE A 271 -2.47 5.14 -11.80
C ILE A 271 -2.95 5.66 -13.15
N GLN A 272 -2.80 4.87 -14.22
CA GLN A 272 -3.41 5.22 -15.50
C GLN A 272 -4.93 5.14 -15.37
N TYR A 273 -5.59 6.29 -15.48
CA TYR A 273 -6.99 6.43 -15.13
C TYR A 273 -7.93 5.56 -15.98
N GLU A 274 -7.67 5.51 -17.28
CA GLU A 274 -8.52 4.73 -18.20
C GLU A 274 -8.38 3.22 -17.97
N TRP A 275 -7.25 2.76 -17.41
CA TRP A 275 -7.09 1.36 -17.00
C TRP A 275 -8.06 1.02 -15.85
N VAL A 276 -8.19 1.92 -14.86
CA VAL A 276 -9.18 1.76 -13.78
C VAL A 276 -10.59 1.66 -14.35
N LEU A 277 -10.92 2.50 -15.36
CA LEU A 277 -12.24 2.51 -15.99
C LEU A 277 -12.59 1.22 -16.75
N ARG A 278 -11.59 0.41 -17.11
CA ARG A 278 -11.78 -0.92 -17.72
C ARG A 278 -12.13 -2.00 -16.70
N GLY A 279 -11.89 -1.77 -15.42
CA GLY A 279 -12.10 -2.76 -14.36
C GLY A 279 -11.17 -3.98 -14.46
N ASP A 280 -9.96 -3.80 -15.00
CA ASP A 280 -8.99 -4.87 -15.17
C ASP A 280 -8.44 -5.28 -13.78
N PRO A 281 -8.57 -6.55 -13.35
CA PRO A 281 -8.06 -7.01 -12.05
C PRO A 281 -6.53 -7.03 -11.98
N GLU A 282 -5.83 -7.05 -13.12
CA GLU A 282 -4.36 -7.06 -13.19
C GLU A 282 -3.75 -5.65 -13.18
N ILE A 283 -4.57 -4.62 -12.98
CA ILE A 283 -4.11 -3.24 -12.89
C ILE A 283 -3.02 -3.07 -11.82
N VAL A 284 -1.99 -2.32 -12.16
CA VAL A 284 -0.88 -1.96 -11.25
C VAL A 284 -0.74 -0.46 -11.10
N GLY A 285 -0.22 0.00 -9.96
CA GLY A 285 0.12 1.40 -9.74
C GLY A 285 1.34 1.85 -10.56
N LEU A 286 1.44 3.13 -10.82
CA LEU A 286 2.63 3.75 -11.40
C LEU A 286 3.70 3.89 -10.30
N PHE A 287 4.30 2.76 -9.89
CA PHE A 287 5.32 2.75 -8.85
C PHE A 287 6.60 3.43 -9.33
N GLN A 288 6.88 3.34 -10.61
CA GLN A 288 7.97 4.06 -11.28
C GLN A 288 7.41 5.01 -12.34
N THR A 289 8.14 6.08 -12.62
CA THR A 289 7.85 6.98 -13.72
C THR A 289 9.03 6.95 -14.70
N PRO A 290 8.92 6.17 -15.78
CA PRO A 290 10.00 6.02 -16.74
C PRO A 290 10.28 7.35 -17.45
N GLY A 291 11.51 7.49 -17.96
CA GLY A 291 11.91 8.60 -18.82
C GLY A 291 12.56 9.76 -18.09
N ASP A 292 13.57 10.34 -18.72
CA ASP A 292 14.25 11.57 -18.30
C ASP A 292 13.71 12.81 -19.03
N SER A 293 13.16 12.67 -20.25
CA SER A 293 12.47 13.70 -21.03
C SER A 293 10.94 13.57 -20.89
N MET A 294 10.44 13.75 -19.66
CA MET A 294 9.02 13.68 -19.32
C MET A 294 8.68 14.59 -18.16
N ILE A 295 7.43 15.06 -18.12
CA ILE A 295 6.86 15.84 -17.04
C ILE A 295 5.42 15.38 -16.75
N ILE A 296 4.92 15.67 -15.55
CA ILE A 296 3.49 15.50 -15.21
C ILE A 296 2.86 16.86 -15.02
N VAL A 297 1.83 17.15 -15.80
CA VAL A 297 1.15 18.46 -15.80
C VAL A 297 -0.33 18.33 -15.50
N ASN A 298 -0.92 19.40 -14.96
CA ASN A 298 -2.36 19.54 -14.74
C ASN A 298 -3.08 20.12 -15.97
N LYS A 299 -4.40 20.35 -15.83
CA LYS A 299 -5.25 20.95 -16.87
C LYS A 299 -4.86 22.37 -17.33
N HIS A 300 -3.96 23.04 -16.60
CA HIS A 300 -3.39 24.36 -16.95
C HIS A 300 -2.03 24.25 -17.66
N GLY A 301 -1.52 23.04 -17.95
CA GLY A 301 -0.20 22.80 -18.53
C GLY A 301 0.96 23.06 -17.56
N ARG A 302 0.72 23.03 -16.25
CA ARG A 302 1.74 23.28 -15.21
C ARG A 302 2.14 21.98 -14.52
N ARG A 303 3.45 21.79 -14.28
CA ARG A 303 3.96 20.68 -13.47
C ARG A 303 3.36 20.72 -12.08
N ILE A 304 3.05 19.54 -11.50
CA ILE A 304 2.38 19.43 -10.20
C ILE A 304 3.30 18.94 -9.08
N GLY A 305 4.50 18.47 -9.38
CA GLY A 305 5.42 17.93 -8.38
C GLY A 305 6.66 17.29 -8.98
N ASN A 306 7.45 16.65 -8.12
CA ASN A 306 8.60 15.84 -8.51
C ASN A 306 8.13 14.50 -9.07
N GLU A 307 8.34 14.27 -10.35
CA GLU A 307 7.88 13.07 -11.04
C GLU A 307 8.63 11.78 -10.64
N LYS A 308 9.74 11.91 -9.92
CA LYS A 308 10.61 10.78 -9.55
C LYS A 308 10.56 10.43 -8.05
N THR A 309 9.93 11.25 -7.23
CA THR A 309 9.78 10.95 -5.79
C THR A 309 8.90 9.72 -5.54
N SER A 310 8.71 9.34 -4.28
CA SER A 310 7.89 8.17 -3.92
C SER A 310 6.49 8.26 -4.52
N TYR A 311 5.95 7.14 -4.93
CA TYR A 311 4.62 7.09 -5.56
C TYR A 311 3.49 7.56 -4.63
N ASN A 312 3.63 7.38 -3.32
CA ASN A 312 2.69 7.94 -2.35
C ASN A 312 2.69 9.47 -2.44
N ASP A 313 3.87 10.08 -2.40
CA ASP A 313 4.03 11.54 -2.37
C ASP A 313 3.68 12.17 -3.73
N ARG A 314 3.92 11.46 -4.83
CA ARG A 314 3.44 11.87 -6.16
C ARG A 314 1.91 11.95 -6.27
N SER A 315 1.19 11.23 -5.40
CA SER A 315 -0.27 11.28 -5.37
C SER A 315 -0.81 12.49 -4.61
N ILE A 316 -0.06 13.07 -3.67
CA ILE A 316 -0.50 14.18 -2.81
C ILE A 316 -0.90 15.43 -3.60
N PRO A 317 -0.15 15.90 -4.62
CA PRO A 317 -0.52 17.08 -5.40
C PRO A 317 -1.88 16.96 -6.10
N HIS A 318 -2.33 15.76 -6.44
CA HIS A 318 -3.65 15.55 -7.04
C HIS A 318 -4.80 15.93 -6.10
N LEU A 319 -4.58 15.87 -4.79
CA LEU A 319 -5.58 16.13 -3.75
C LEU A 319 -5.60 17.59 -3.28
N THR A 320 -4.84 18.46 -3.94
CA THR A 320 -4.78 19.88 -3.58
C THR A 320 -6.01 20.61 -4.12
N PHE A 321 -6.77 21.23 -3.20
CA PHE A 321 -7.91 22.07 -3.53
C PHE A 321 -7.44 23.50 -3.82
N ASP A 322 -7.77 24.03 -4.99
CA ASP A 322 -7.58 25.44 -5.35
C ASP A 322 -8.77 26.26 -4.82
N VAL A 323 -8.52 27.05 -3.78
CA VAL A 323 -9.57 27.85 -3.11
C VAL A 323 -10.10 28.97 -4.01
N GLU A 324 -9.25 29.55 -4.86
CA GLU A 324 -9.65 30.65 -5.74
C GLU A 324 -10.57 30.17 -6.87
N ARG A 325 -10.31 28.99 -7.40
CA ARG A 325 -11.09 28.37 -8.47
C ARG A 325 -12.19 27.43 -7.96
N ALA A 326 -12.17 27.13 -6.66
CA ALA A 326 -13.07 26.17 -6.00
C ALA A 326 -13.06 24.78 -6.67
N GLU A 327 -11.87 24.25 -6.98
CA GLU A 327 -11.71 22.99 -7.70
C GLU A 327 -10.48 22.17 -7.29
N TYR A 328 -10.46 20.89 -7.64
CA TYR A 328 -9.27 20.03 -7.62
C TYR A 328 -8.65 19.99 -9.01
N GLY A 329 -7.94 21.06 -9.41
CA GLY A 329 -7.41 21.21 -10.77
C GLY A 329 -6.36 20.18 -11.18
N ASN A 330 -5.79 19.44 -10.21
CA ASN A 330 -4.81 18.39 -10.43
C ASN A 330 -5.42 16.97 -10.37
N LEU A 331 -6.73 16.83 -10.14
CA LEU A 331 -7.36 15.54 -9.85
C LEU A 331 -7.12 14.48 -10.93
N LEU A 332 -7.23 14.88 -12.20
CA LEU A 332 -6.60 14.15 -13.30
C LEU A 332 -5.44 14.99 -13.81
N SER A 333 -4.31 14.35 -14.00
CA SER A 333 -3.09 14.95 -14.54
C SER A 333 -2.62 14.16 -15.75
N PHE A 334 -1.65 14.70 -16.46
CA PHE A 334 -1.18 14.15 -17.72
C PHE A 334 0.32 13.88 -17.61
N ALA A 335 0.71 12.59 -17.64
CA ALA A 335 2.10 12.23 -17.87
C ALA A 335 2.39 12.50 -19.34
N LEU A 336 3.30 13.44 -19.62
CA LEU A 336 3.72 13.88 -20.93
C LEU A 336 5.16 13.47 -21.19
N TRP A 337 5.44 12.94 -22.37
CA TRP A 337 6.80 12.59 -22.79
C TRP A 337 7.00 12.74 -24.29
N ASP A 338 8.27 12.73 -24.72
CA ASP A 338 8.65 12.79 -26.12
C ASP A 338 9.18 11.45 -26.65
N GLU A 339 9.64 11.43 -27.90
CA GLU A 339 10.13 10.23 -28.56
C GLU A 339 11.34 9.59 -27.87
N ARG A 340 12.20 10.39 -27.19
CA ARG A 340 13.31 9.84 -26.43
C ARG A 340 12.82 8.91 -25.32
N THR A 341 11.90 9.40 -24.50
CA THR A 341 11.30 8.57 -23.44
C THR A 341 10.48 7.42 -24.02
N ASN A 342 9.72 7.67 -25.11
CA ASN A 342 8.88 6.66 -25.75
C ASN A 342 9.68 5.44 -26.24
N THR A 343 10.87 5.68 -26.79
CA THR A 343 11.73 4.60 -27.34
C THR A 343 12.65 3.98 -26.29
N THR A 344 13.27 4.81 -25.45
CA THR A 344 14.31 4.37 -24.52
C THR A 344 13.74 3.62 -23.31
N TRP A 345 12.52 3.95 -22.87
CA TRP A 345 11.82 3.30 -21.75
C TRP A 345 10.60 2.48 -22.18
N ALA A 346 10.52 2.09 -23.47
CA ALA A 346 9.45 1.23 -23.94
C ALA A 346 9.37 -0.05 -23.10
N GLY A 347 8.18 -0.34 -22.55
CA GLY A 347 7.94 -1.51 -21.71
C GLY A 347 8.59 -1.49 -20.32
N ALA A 348 9.05 -0.32 -19.86
CA ALA A 348 9.56 -0.19 -18.49
C ALA A 348 8.50 -0.66 -17.47
N PRO A 349 8.88 -1.52 -16.51
CA PRO A 349 7.93 -2.09 -15.56
C PRO A 349 7.29 -0.99 -14.70
N TYR A 350 6.01 -1.18 -14.34
CA TYR A 350 5.24 -0.27 -13.49
C TYR A 350 5.14 1.18 -14.00
N GLY A 351 5.36 1.38 -15.31
CA GLY A 351 5.34 2.69 -15.97
C GLY A 351 4.13 2.86 -16.90
N PHE A 352 4.10 4.01 -17.58
CA PHE A 352 3.03 4.39 -18.51
C PHE A 352 3.49 4.34 -20.00
N VAL A 353 4.75 4.02 -20.26
CA VAL A 353 5.27 3.87 -21.62
C VAL A 353 5.13 2.41 -22.05
N PRO A 354 4.23 2.09 -23.01
CA PRO A 354 4.03 0.71 -23.41
C PRO A 354 5.26 0.15 -24.15
N ALA A 355 5.39 -1.18 -24.17
CA ALA A 355 6.36 -1.84 -25.03
C ALA A 355 6.14 -1.47 -26.50
N ALA A 356 7.17 -1.60 -27.35
CA ALA A 356 7.10 -1.20 -28.74
C ALA A 356 5.97 -1.90 -29.53
N ASP A 357 5.66 -3.15 -29.16
CA ASP A 357 4.57 -3.97 -29.70
C ASP A 357 3.37 -4.09 -28.72
N GLY A 358 3.37 -3.30 -27.64
CA GLY A 358 2.35 -3.34 -26.57
C GLY A 358 1.08 -2.55 -26.89
N ASP A 359 0.08 -2.68 -26.01
CA ASP A 359 -1.18 -1.93 -26.10
C ASP A 359 -0.96 -0.42 -25.88
N ARG A 360 -1.18 0.36 -26.91
CA ARG A 360 -1.10 1.83 -26.88
C ARG A 360 -2.43 2.54 -26.66
N SER A 361 -3.49 1.80 -26.37
CA SER A 361 -4.85 2.36 -26.24
C SER A 361 -5.01 3.38 -25.12
N LEU A 362 -4.09 3.38 -24.12
CA LEU A 362 -4.02 4.36 -23.03
C LEU A 362 -3.12 5.57 -23.33
N VAL A 363 -2.50 5.59 -24.52
CA VAL A 363 -1.60 6.67 -24.94
C VAL A 363 -2.33 7.59 -25.91
N VAL A 364 -2.21 8.88 -25.66
CA VAL A 364 -2.61 9.95 -26.59
C VAL A 364 -1.36 10.44 -27.30
N GLU A 365 -1.40 10.63 -28.60
CA GLU A 365 -0.25 10.99 -29.45
C GLU A 365 -0.53 12.27 -30.23
N GLY A 366 0.49 13.11 -30.42
CA GLY A 366 0.43 14.29 -31.24
C GLY A 366 1.79 14.59 -31.91
N ALA A 367 1.76 14.92 -33.19
CA ALA A 367 2.97 15.29 -33.93
C ALA A 367 3.58 16.60 -33.43
N THR A 368 2.75 17.48 -32.85
CA THR A 368 3.12 18.76 -32.21
C THR A 368 2.44 18.88 -30.87
N LEU A 369 2.79 19.89 -30.07
CA LEU A 369 2.12 20.16 -28.79
C LEU A 369 0.64 20.53 -28.99
N GLU A 370 0.32 21.26 -30.06
CA GLU A 370 -1.05 21.62 -30.43
C GLU A 370 -1.86 20.35 -30.74
N ALA A 371 -1.34 19.48 -31.59
CA ALA A 371 -2.00 18.22 -31.96
C ALA A 371 -2.19 17.31 -30.75
N LEU A 372 -1.21 17.28 -29.82
CA LEU A 372 -1.32 16.54 -28.58
C LEU A 372 -2.42 17.11 -27.68
N ALA A 373 -2.48 18.44 -27.53
CA ALA A 373 -3.50 19.12 -26.71
C ALA A 373 -4.90 18.87 -27.26
N ASP A 374 -5.10 18.98 -28.57
CA ASP A 374 -6.38 18.71 -29.23
C ASP A 374 -6.82 17.24 -29.02
N ALA A 375 -5.89 16.29 -29.20
CA ALA A 375 -6.15 14.88 -29.01
C ALA A 375 -6.45 14.54 -27.55
N LEU A 376 -5.75 15.17 -26.59
CA LEU A 376 -5.96 14.98 -25.17
C LEU A 376 -7.33 15.54 -24.70
N ASP A 377 -7.72 16.74 -25.19
CA ASP A 377 -9.03 17.32 -24.86
C ASP A 377 -10.18 16.48 -25.46
N ALA A 378 -10.03 16.00 -26.69
CA ALA A 378 -10.97 15.07 -27.31
C ALA A 378 -11.07 13.75 -26.52
N ARG A 379 -9.95 13.23 -25.98
CA ARG A 379 -9.95 12.06 -25.13
C ARG A 379 -10.72 12.32 -23.82
N LEU A 380 -10.48 13.44 -23.15
CA LEU A 380 -11.21 13.86 -21.95
C LEU A 380 -12.71 14.02 -22.22
N GLU A 381 -13.09 14.57 -23.37
CA GLU A 381 -14.50 14.69 -23.79
C GLU A 381 -15.13 13.30 -23.97
N SER A 382 -14.42 12.35 -24.57
CA SER A 382 -14.92 11.00 -24.78
C SER A 382 -15.19 10.23 -23.48
N LEU A 383 -14.57 10.62 -22.36
CA LEU A 383 -14.85 10.05 -21.04
C LEU A 383 -16.22 10.49 -20.48
N GLY A 384 -16.83 11.56 -21.02
CA GLY A 384 -18.11 12.08 -20.55
C GLY A 384 -18.06 12.44 -19.06
N SER A 385 -19.04 12.01 -18.27
CA SER A 385 -19.08 12.28 -16.82
C SER A 385 -17.91 11.66 -16.03
N ARG A 386 -17.21 10.68 -16.62
CA ARG A 386 -16.06 10.04 -15.99
C ARG A 386 -14.78 10.87 -16.07
N ASN A 387 -14.77 12.01 -16.80
CA ASN A 387 -13.64 12.93 -16.80
C ASN A 387 -13.46 13.70 -15.48
N ARG A 388 -14.34 13.45 -14.49
CA ARG A 388 -14.30 14.04 -13.14
C ARG A 388 -14.31 15.57 -13.12
N GLY A 389 -14.94 16.18 -14.13
CA GLY A 389 -14.99 17.64 -14.31
C GLY A 389 -13.71 18.24 -14.87
N ILE A 390 -12.73 17.46 -15.29
CA ILE A 390 -11.46 17.93 -15.85
C ILE A 390 -11.59 18.06 -17.37
N ARG A 391 -11.29 19.27 -17.87
CA ARG A 391 -11.10 19.63 -19.28
C ARG A 391 -9.85 20.49 -19.36
N LEU A 392 -9.20 20.54 -20.51
CA LEU A 392 -8.08 21.46 -20.70
C LEU A 392 -8.55 22.91 -20.66
N GLU A 393 -7.84 23.74 -19.92
CA GLU A 393 -8.14 25.17 -19.87
C GLU A 393 -7.66 25.89 -21.15
N PRO A 394 -8.28 27.02 -21.55
CA PRO A 394 -7.91 27.75 -22.77
C PRO A 394 -6.42 28.15 -22.83
N GLY A 395 -5.75 28.29 -21.68
CA GLY A 395 -4.33 28.59 -21.57
C GLY A 395 -3.41 27.38 -21.50
N PHE A 396 -3.93 26.14 -21.59
CA PHE A 396 -3.17 24.91 -21.42
C PHE A 396 -1.92 24.85 -22.31
N LEU A 397 -2.08 25.09 -23.60
CA LEU A 397 -0.97 25.00 -24.57
C LEU A 397 0.16 26.01 -24.27
N THR A 398 -0.21 27.25 -23.95
CA THR A 398 0.76 28.30 -23.53
C THR A 398 1.48 27.89 -22.26
N GLY A 399 0.72 27.43 -21.24
CA GLY A 399 1.27 26.94 -19.98
C GLY A 399 2.22 25.77 -20.17
N LEU A 400 1.84 24.82 -21.03
CA LEU A 400 2.67 23.64 -21.34
C LEU A 400 3.97 24.02 -22.05
N ALA A 401 3.91 24.90 -23.05
CA ALA A 401 5.10 25.35 -23.78
C ALA A 401 6.09 26.08 -22.85
N GLU A 402 5.60 26.99 -21.98
CA GLU A 402 6.41 27.65 -20.98
C GLU A 402 7.02 26.66 -19.99
N GLN A 403 6.25 25.66 -19.57
CA GLN A 403 6.71 24.65 -18.61
C GLN A 403 7.79 23.74 -19.20
N ILE A 404 7.65 23.31 -20.46
CA ILE A 404 8.67 22.54 -21.18
C ILE A 404 9.94 23.38 -21.34
N ALA A 405 9.84 24.63 -21.75
CA ALA A 405 10.99 25.52 -21.87
C ALA A 405 11.75 25.68 -20.54
N ARG A 406 11.02 25.88 -19.43
CA ARG A 406 11.58 25.96 -18.09
C ARG A 406 12.24 24.63 -17.66
N PHE A 407 11.55 23.50 -17.84
CA PHE A 407 12.10 22.18 -17.56
C PHE A 407 13.38 21.91 -18.35
N ASN A 408 13.41 22.26 -19.64
CA ASN A 408 14.59 22.09 -20.50
C ASN A 408 15.79 22.90 -19.99
N ALA A 409 15.56 24.15 -19.56
CA ALA A 409 16.62 25.00 -18.99
C ALA A 409 17.18 24.37 -17.69
N MET A 410 16.31 23.86 -16.82
CA MET A 410 16.70 23.17 -15.57
C MET A 410 17.42 21.84 -15.85
N ALA A 411 16.98 21.07 -16.86
CA ALA A 411 17.65 19.83 -17.27
C ALA A 411 19.08 20.10 -17.76
N ILE A 412 19.29 21.16 -18.55
CA ILE A 412 20.63 21.57 -19.01
C ILE A 412 21.50 22.02 -17.82
N ALA A 413 20.93 22.78 -16.87
CA ALA A 413 21.63 23.22 -15.67
C ALA A 413 21.91 22.08 -14.67
N GLY A 414 21.13 20.98 -14.75
CA GLY A 414 21.24 19.84 -13.85
C GLY A 414 20.55 20.00 -12.49
N VAL A 415 19.71 21.03 -12.31
CA VAL A 415 19.02 21.33 -11.06
C VAL A 415 17.55 21.63 -11.33
N ASP A 416 16.64 20.88 -10.70
CA ASP A 416 15.21 21.18 -10.69
C ASP A 416 14.91 22.17 -9.54
N GLU A 417 14.86 23.48 -9.87
CA GLU A 417 14.57 24.54 -8.91
C GLU A 417 13.11 24.52 -8.41
N ASP A 418 12.20 23.87 -9.17
CA ASP A 418 10.77 23.84 -8.84
C ASP A 418 10.43 22.76 -7.83
N PHE A 419 10.95 21.54 -8.03
CA PHE A 419 10.53 20.35 -7.25
C PHE A 419 11.69 19.47 -6.79
N ARG A 420 12.96 19.86 -7.03
CA ARG A 420 14.16 19.14 -6.58
C ARG A 420 14.27 17.71 -7.12
N ARG A 421 13.77 17.47 -8.31
CA ARG A 421 13.82 16.17 -8.97
C ARG A 421 15.26 15.71 -9.16
N GLY A 422 15.54 14.48 -8.68
CA GLY A 422 16.87 13.88 -8.75
C GLY A 422 17.79 14.18 -7.56
N ASP A 423 17.36 15.01 -6.60
CA ASP A 423 18.15 15.31 -5.38
C ASP A 423 18.16 14.09 -4.44
N ALA A 424 17.01 13.44 -4.25
CA ALA A 424 16.88 12.31 -3.34
C ALA A 424 17.39 10.99 -3.97
N ALA A 425 17.93 10.09 -3.14
CA ALA A 425 18.37 8.76 -3.59
C ALA A 425 17.21 7.95 -4.21
N ILE A 426 16.00 8.09 -3.64
CA ILE A 426 14.81 7.40 -4.16
C ILE A 426 14.42 7.88 -5.57
N ASP A 427 14.62 9.16 -5.89
CA ASP A 427 14.34 9.71 -7.23
C ASP A 427 15.21 9.01 -8.30
N ARG A 428 16.48 8.78 -7.95
CA ARG A 428 17.45 8.10 -8.81
C ARG A 428 17.17 6.61 -8.91
N PHE A 429 16.80 5.99 -7.79
CA PHE A 429 16.43 4.57 -7.76
C PHE A 429 15.21 4.30 -8.65
N PHE A 430 14.14 5.08 -8.53
CA PHE A 430 12.94 4.92 -9.37
C PHE A 430 13.15 5.35 -10.82
N HIS A 431 14.17 6.15 -11.10
CA HIS A 431 14.54 6.47 -12.46
C HIS A 431 15.26 5.29 -13.14
N GLY A 432 16.05 4.51 -12.38
CA GLY A 432 16.93 3.47 -12.87
C GLY A 432 18.23 4.03 -13.47
N GLU A 433 19.14 3.12 -13.81
CA GLU A 433 20.41 3.49 -14.43
C GLU A 433 20.24 3.88 -15.91
N ARG A 434 20.83 5.03 -16.28
CA ARG A 434 20.88 5.51 -17.66
C ARG A 434 22.29 6.02 -17.96
N ILE A 435 22.88 5.46 -18.98
CA ILE A 435 24.26 5.77 -19.39
C ILE A 435 24.35 6.76 -20.55
N ASP A 436 23.24 7.06 -21.20
CA ASP A 436 23.15 7.88 -22.41
C ASP A 436 22.58 9.28 -22.17
N ASN A 437 22.50 9.72 -20.91
CA ASN A 437 22.12 11.08 -20.55
C ASN A 437 23.38 11.92 -20.26
N PRO A 438 23.72 12.91 -21.11
CA PRO A 438 24.93 13.70 -20.94
C PRO A 438 24.78 14.86 -19.93
N TYR A 439 23.56 15.10 -19.40
CA TYR A 439 23.30 16.20 -18.49
C TYR A 439 23.63 15.83 -17.03
N PRO A 440 23.96 16.83 -16.19
CA PRO A 440 24.43 16.58 -14.82
C PRO A 440 23.43 15.82 -13.93
N ASN A 441 22.12 16.05 -14.14
CA ASN A 441 21.06 15.33 -13.43
C ASN A 441 20.57 14.16 -14.30
N PRO A 442 20.86 12.90 -13.93
CA PRO A 442 20.53 11.75 -14.76
C PRO A 442 19.01 11.54 -14.91
N THR A 443 18.20 12.13 -14.03
CA THR A 443 16.74 12.00 -14.08
C THR A 443 16.08 13.02 -15.03
N MET A 444 16.84 13.94 -15.60
CA MET A 444 16.34 15.04 -16.43
C MET A 444 17.11 15.13 -17.76
N HIS A 445 16.38 15.17 -18.85
CA HIS A 445 16.88 15.43 -20.19
C HIS A 445 15.94 16.42 -20.87
N PRO A 446 16.43 17.43 -21.62
CA PRO A 446 15.56 18.33 -22.34
C PRO A 446 14.58 17.59 -23.25
N MET A 447 13.30 17.93 -23.17
CA MET A 447 12.28 17.44 -24.08
C MET A 447 12.47 18.04 -25.47
N SER A 448 12.13 17.26 -26.50
CA SER A 448 12.18 17.68 -27.90
C SER A 448 11.39 19.00 -28.12
N GLY A 449 11.91 19.88 -28.98
CA GLY A 449 11.19 21.08 -29.40
C GLY A 449 10.27 20.87 -30.62
N SER A 450 10.25 19.69 -31.23
CA SER A 450 9.54 19.44 -32.49
C SER A 450 8.59 18.24 -32.48
N GLY A 451 8.51 17.51 -31.34
CA GLY A 451 7.72 16.29 -31.23
C GLY A 451 8.35 15.07 -31.94
N PRO A 452 7.64 13.95 -32.09
CA PRO A 452 6.28 13.74 -31.58
C PRO A 452 6.21 13.72 -30.04
N TYR A 453 5.00 13.93 -29.53
CA TYR A 453 4.71 13.94 -28.09
C TYR A 453 3.61 12.94 -27.77
N TYR A 454 3.65 12.46 -26.54
CA TYR A 454 2.76 11.44 -26.02
C TYR A 454 2.23 11.84 -24.64
N ALA A 455 1.03 11.38 -24.31
CA ALA A 455 0.46 11.59 -22.99
C ALA A 455 -0.36 10.39 -22.51
N SER A 456 -0.46 10.22 -21.20
CA SER A 456 -1.40 9.31 -20.54
C SER A 456 -2.11 10.05 -19.42
N ILE A 457 -3.43 9.81 -19.27
CA ILE A 457 -4.23 10.39 -18.19
C ILE A 457 -3.96 9.60 -16.92
N ILE A 458 -3.56 10.27 -15.85
CA ILE A 458 -3.28 9.67 -14.55
C ILE A 458 -4.18 10.25 -13.46
N ALA A 459 -4.53 9.42 -12.48
CA ALA A 459 -5.33 9.76 -11.32
C ALA A 459 -4.64 9.31 -10.03
N PRO A 460 -4.93 9.91 -8.87
CA PRO A 460 -4.51 9.37 -7.59
C PRO A 460 -5.36 8.15 -7.24
N SER A 461 -4.72 7.07 -6.79
CA SER A 461 -5.42 5.85 -6.40
C SER A 461 -5.04 5.41 -4.98
N ALA A 462 -5.95 4.70 -4.33
CA ALA A 462 -5.65 3.98 -3.10
C ALA A 462 -5.05 2.61 -3.45
N ILE A 463 -3.74 2.44 -3.19
CA ILE A 463 -3.15 1.08 -3.17
C ILE A 463 -3.92 0.27 -2.15
N GLU A 464 -4.09 0.85 -0.95
CA GLU A 464 -4.96 0.34 0.11
C GLU A 464 -5.26 1.43 1.13
N THR A 465 -6.35 1.28 1.89
CA THR A 465 -6.71 2.23 2.95
C THR A 465 -5.92 1.97 4.24
N LYS A 466 -5.81 2.99 5.08
CA LYS A 466 -5.11 2.94 6.38
C LYS A 466 -6.06 2.98 7.57
N GLY A 467 -7.34 3.16 7.30
CA GLY A 467 -8.38 3.32 8.32
C GLY A 467 -9.01 2.02 8.73
N GLY A 468 -9.45 1.98 9.97
CA GLY A 468 -10.15 0.86 10.58
C GLY A 468 -10.31 1.03 12.08
N PRO A 469 -10.75 0.00 12.82
CA PRO A 469 -10.77 0.03 14.27
C PRO A 469 -9.36 0.10 14.84
N ARG A 470 -9.22 0.67 16.04
CA ARG A 470 -7.97 0.58 16.79
C ARG A 470 -7.73 -0.85 17.26
N ALA A 471 -6.47 -1.25 17.23
CA ALA A 471 -6.04 -2.55 17.74
C ALA A 471 -4.89 -2.35 18.75
N THR A 472 -4.79 -3.26 19.72
CA THR A 472 -3.61 -3.38 20.58
C THR A 472 -2.43 -3.95 19.79
N PRO A 473 -1.19 -3.90 20.30
CA PRO A 473 -0.03 -4.57 19.67
C PRO A 473 -0.27 -6.07 19.43
N GLY A 474 -1.06 -6.74 20.26
CA GLY A 474 -1.50 -8.13 20.06
C GLY A 474 -2.67 -8.30 19.10
N GLY A 475 -3.08 -7.26 18.39
CA GLY A 475 -4.18 -7.29 17.42
C GLY A 475 -5.59 -7.23 18.02
N GLY A 476 -5.78 -7.23 19.34
CA GLY A 476 -7.10 -7.14 19.97
C GLY A 476 -7.81 -5.85 19.59
N ILE A 477 -9.00 -5.94 19.01
CA ILE A 477 -9.80 -4.77 18.59
C ILE A 477 -10.39 -4.09 19.80
N LEU A 478 -10.19 -2.77 19.93
CA LEU A 478 -10.71 -1.98 21.05
C LEU A 478 -12.19 -1.62 20.82
N GLY A 479 -12.98 -1.83 21.85
CA GLY A 479 -14.39 -1.43 21.93
C GLY A 479 -14.58 0.05 22.28
N PRO A 480 -15.84 0.46 22.53
CA PRO A 480 -16.17 1.85 22.83
C PRO A 480 -15.63 2.36 24.17
N ASP A 481 -15.24 1.47 25.05
CA ASP A 481 -14.67 1.72 26.38
C ASP A 481 -13.13 1.67 26.42
N ASP A 482 -12.49 1.59 25.25
CA ASP A 482 -11.04 1.41 25.05
C ASP A 482 -10.48 0.06 25.58
N GLU A 483 -11.35 -0.89 25.90
CA GLU A 483 -10.96 -2.27 26.25
C GLU A 483 -11.08 -3.21 25.04
N PRO A 484 -10.25 -4.25 24.95
CA PRO A 484 -10.35 -5.22 23.85
C PRO A 484 -11.69 -5.96 23.86
N ILE A 485 -12.35 -6.03 22.70
CA ILE A 485 -13.54 -6.89 22.50
C ILE A 485 -13.07 -8.36 22.56
N PRO A 486 -13.53 -9.14 23.55
CA PRO A 486 -13.01 -10.49 23.73
C PRO A 486 -13.26 -11.39 22.52
N GLY A 487 -12.18 -11.99 22.01
CA GLY A 487 -12.24 -12.89 20.86
C GLY A 487 -12.18 -12.22 19.49
N LEU A 488 -12.11 -10.89 19.42
CA LEU A 488 -11.98 -10.16 18.15
C LEU A 488 -10.58 -9.56 17.99
N TYR A 489 -9.92 -9.94 16.89
CA TYR A 489 -8.58 -9.46 16.55
C TYR A 489 -8.53 -8.97 15.11
N GLY A 490 -7.55 -8.13 14.78
CA GLY A 490 -7.31 -7.65 13.43
C GLY A 490 -5.84 -7.33 13.18
N VAL A 491 -5.37 -7.61 11.97
CA VAL A 491 -3.99 -7.35 11.52
C VAL A 491 -3.98 -6.88 10.07
N GLY A 492 -3.11 -5.95 9.75
CA GLY A 492 -2.96 -5.42 8.39
C GLY A 492 -3.84 -4.20 8.13
N ASN A 493 -4.21 -3.97 6.87
CA ASN A 493 -4.93 -2.75 6.47
C ASN A 493 -6.41 -2.71 6.89
N CYS A 494 -6.92 -3.78 7.48
CA CYS A 494 -8.27 -3.78 8.05
C CYS A 494 -8.36 -3.05 9.40
N VAL A 495 -7.21 -2.74 10.02
CA VAL A 495 -7.12 -1.97 11.25
C VAL A 495 -6.41 -0.64 11.03
N ALA A 496 -6.53 0.29 11.97
CA ALA A 496 -5.88 1.59 11.91
C ALA A 496 -4.35 1.46 11.88
N SER A 497 -3.73 2.07 10.88
CA SER A 497 -2.27 2.01 10.68
C SER A 497 -1.51 2.89 11.65
N ALA A 498 -0.45 2.37 12.26
CA ALA A 498 0.48 3.14 13.10
C ALA A 498 1.36 4.11 12.31
N THR A 499 1.47 3.96 10.98
CA THR A 499 2.33 4.83 10.15
C THR A 499 1.69 6.17 9.78
N GLY A 500 0.52 6.49 10.36
CA GLY A 500 -0.16 7.77 10.14
C GLY A 500 -0.33 8.09 8.65
N GLN A 501 0.09 9.29 8.23
CA GLN A 501 -0.04 9.72 6.83
C GLN A 501 1.07 9.17 5.91
N ALA A 502 2.20 8.70 6.44
CA ALA A 502 3.40 8.44 5.65
C ALA A 502 3.39 7.09 4.91
N TYR A 503 4.13 7.06 3.80
CA TYR A 503 4.66 5.85 3.18
C TYR A 503 6.19 5.95 3.21
N LEU A 504 6.82 5.31 4.18
CA LEU A 504 8.19 5.59 4.62
C LEU A 504 9.26 4.94 3.74
N SER A 505 8.91 3.80 3.14
CA SER A 505 9.79 3.04 2.25
C SER A 505 9.00 1.93 1.56
N GLY A 506 9.53 1.34 0.49
CA GLY A 506 9.02 0.08 -0.04
C GLY A 506 9.04 -0.99 1.04
N GLY A 507 7.90 -1.66 1.25
CA GLY A 507 7.79 -2.71 2.27
C GLY A 507 7.32 -2.27 3.65
N ILE A 508 7.02 -0.98 3.87
CA ILE A 508 6.44 -0.49 5.14
C ILE A 508 5.05 -1.09 5.46
N THR A 509 4.47 -1.81 4.54
CA THR A 509 3.25 -2.59 4.74
C THR A 509 3.56 -4.01 5.19
N PHE A 510 4.44 -4.73 4.49
CA PHE A 510 4.78 -6.13 4.79
C PHE A 510 5.51 -6.28 6.12
N GLY A 511 6.45 -5.38 6.47
CA GLY A 511 7.14 -5.42 7.75
C GLY A 511 6.17 -5.45 8.94
N PRO A 512 5.25 -4.48 9.08
CA PRO A 512 4.19 -4.53 10.08
C PRO A 512 3.27 -5.75 9.99
N TYR A 513 2.87 -6.22 8.79
CA TYR A 513 1.98 -7.39 8.68
C TYR A 513 2.64 -8.66 9.22
N ILE A 514 3.93 -8.86 8.95
CA ILE A 514 4.72 -9.97 9.49
C ILE A 514 4.82 -9.85 11.01
N THR A 515 5.13 -8.65 11.50
CA THR A 515 5.32 -8.40 12.93
C THR A 515 4.04 -8.58 13.72
N PHE A 516 2.97 -7.89 13.32
CA PHE A 516 1.69 -7.97 14.02
C PHE A 516 0.98 -9.30 13.80
N GLY A 517 1.26 -10.02 12.70
CA GLY A 517 0.79 -11.38 12.51
C GLY A 517 1.35 -12.36 13.56
N LEU A 518 2.64 -12.24 13.90
CA LEU A 518 3.23 -13.00 15.00
C LEU A 518 2.63 -12.61 16.36
N LEU A 519 2.52 -11.31 16.62
CA LEU A 519 2.01 -10.81 17.91
C LEU A 519 0.54 -11.20 18.12
N ALA A 520 -0.30 -11.12 17.08
CA ALA A 520 -1.69 -11.53 17.14
C ALA A 520 -1.83 -13.06 17.32
N ALA A 521 -0.99 -13.85 16.66
CA ALA A 521 -0.96 -15.30 16.86
C ALA A 521 -0.65 -15.65 18.33
N ARG A 522 0.36 -15.02 18.92
CA ARG A 522 0.70 -15.19 20.34
C ARG A 522 -0.46 -14.79 21.26
N ALA A 523 -1.09 -13.66 20.99
CA ALA A 523 -2.18 -13.14 21.81
C ALA A 523 -3.42 -14.04 21.74
N VAL A 524 -3.86 -14.43 20.53
CA VAL A 524 -5.06 -15.24 20.36
C VAL A 524 -4.87 -16.68 20.87
N VAL A 525 -3.67 -17.25 20.71
CA VAL A 525 -3.37 -18.61 21.24
C VAL A 525 -3.31 -18.62 22.78
N ALA A 526 -2.87 -17.52 23.39
CA ALA A 526 -2.87 -17.39 24.86
C ALA A 526 -4.26 -17.07 25.45
N ALA A 527 -5.23 -16.65 24.63
CA ALA A 527 -6.57 -16.33 25.08
C ALA A 527 -7.30 -17.58 25.63
N PRO A 528 -8.17 -17.43 26.64
CA PRO A 528 -8.94 -18.55 27.17
C PRO A 528 -9.88 -19.13 26.11
N VAL A 529 -10.11 -20.43 26.21
CA VAL A 529 -11.15 -21.10 25.40
C VAL A 529 -12.53 -20.59 25.85
N LYS A 530 -13.33 -20.17 24.88
CA LYS A 530 -14.70 -19.70 25.12
C LYS A 530 -15.69 -20.83 24.98
N GLU A 531 -16.56 -20.97 25.96
CA GLU A 531 -17.67 -21.92 25.90
C GLU A 531 -18.86 -21.29 25.17
N VAL A 532 -19.43 -22.02 24.24
CA VAL A 532 -20.68 -21.66 23.56
C VAL A 532 -21.72 -22.72 23.90
N ARG A 533 -22.77 -22.35 24.63
CA ARG A 533 -23.93 -23.21 24.77
C ARG A 533 -24.75 -23.16 23.48
N ALA A 534 -25.33 -24.28 23.07
CA ALA A 534 -26.01 -24.47 21.79
C ALA A 534 -27.21 -23.51 21.55
N THR A 535 -27.59 -22.67 22.51
CA THR A 535 -28.69 -21.69 22.46
C THR A 535 -28.20 -20.22 22.47
N GLU A 536 -26.91 -19.95 22.45
CA GLU A 536 -26.31 -18.66 22.79
C GLU A 536 -25.79 -17.86 21.58
N LEU A 537 -26.25 -18.16 20.36
CA LEU A 537 -25.88 -17.39 19.16
C LEU A 537 -26.98 -16.38 18.84
N ALA A 538 -26.69 -15.11 19.02
CA ALA A 538 -27.55 -13.99 18.64
C ALA A 538 -27.08 -13.38 17.31
#